data_728107550baa4f41b96dc32b6ba661aa
#
_entry.id   728107550baa4f41b96dc32b6ba661aa
#
_cell.length_a   1.000
_cell.length_b   1.000
_cell.length_c   1.000
_cell.angle_alpha   90.00
_cell.angle_beta   90.00
_cell.angle_gamma   90.00
#
_symmetry.space_group_name_H-M   'P 1'
#
loop_
_entity.id
_entity.type
_entity.pdbx_description
1 polymer ?
#
loop_
_entity_poly.entity_id
_entity_poly.type
_entity_poly.pdbx_seq_one_letter_code
_entity_poly.pdbx_strand_id
1 'polypeptide(L)'
;MVNEAVLHQGAGNSAKLRESPWFKAIGEDYIELAFRHTHEVDPDAKLYYNDYNMTKKEKVDFVLEMVSEMRAKGVPIHGVGMQGHWMLDWPSLSDIEYTLRTFADAGIPVSITELDISVLPDAPSHSGANVTDNVEYAQKYNPYSKSIPDEVLQEQADRYHEIFELFLKYKSNIERVTFWGTSDSQSWKNSYPMKGRTDYPLLFDRKFNSKPAYHTLLKLSNEH
;
A
#
# COMPACT_ATOMS: atom_id res chain seq x y z
N MET A 1 -7.58 15.66 -0.98
CA MET A 1 -6.90 14.46 -0.49
C MET A 1 -5.42 14.76 -0.34
N VAL A 2 -4.80 14.34 0.76
CA VAL A 2 -3.35 14.48 0.99
C VAL A 2 -2.73 13.10 0.94
N ASN A 3 -1.60 12.98 0.25
CA ASN A 3 -0.90 11.72 0.03
C ASN A 3 0.51 11.77 0.61
N GLU A 4 0.90 10.73 1.35
CA GLU A 4 2.27 10.46 1.82
C GLU A 4 2.88 11.60 2.65
N ALA A 5 2.07 12.20 3.53
CA ALA A 5 2.55 13.29 4.38
C ALA A 5 3.34 12.83 5.61
N VAL A 6 3.25 11.55 5.98
CA VAL A 6 3.91 11.02 7.17
C VAL A 6 5.09 10.12 6.80
N LEU A 7 6.25 10.44 7.32
CA LEU A 7 7.44 9.59 7.23
C LEU A 7 7.56 8.70 8.47
N HIS A 8 7.94 7.45 8.23
CA HIS A 8 8.44 6.56 9.27
C HIS A 8 9.92 6.34 9.00
N GLN A 9 10.80 6.86 9.84
CA GLN A 9 12.24 6.86 9.60
C GLN A 9 13.04 6.24 10.74
N GLY A 10 14.01 5.41 10.33
CA GLY A 10 15.21 5.06 11.07
C GLY A 10 15.03 4.10 12.25
N ALA A 11 16.14 3.82 12.93
CA ALA A 11 16.25 2.91 14.07
C ALA A 11 15.51 3.36 15.34
N GLY A 12 14.93 4.56 15.34
CA GLY A 12 14.15 5.10 16.46
C GLY A 12 12.64 4.95 16.32
N ASN A 13 12.18 4.31 15.24
CA ASN A 13 10.75 4.03 14.99
C ASN A 13 9.80 5.19 15.28
N SER A 14 10.16 6.43 14.96
CA SER A 14 9.26 7.57 15.12
C SER A 14 8.62 7.97 13.80
N ALA A 15 7.32 8.23 13.83
CA ALA A 15 6.63 8.85 12.72
C ALA A 15 6.67 10.38 12.86
N LYS A 16 6.77 11.08 11.74
CA LYS A 16 6.72 12.55 11.68
C LYS A 16 6.22 13.04 10.33
N LEU A 17 5.79 14.27 10.27
CA LEU A 17 5.43 14.91 9.01
C LEU A 17 6.65 15.03 8.08
N ARG A 18 6.39 14.79 6.78
CA ARG A 18 7.37 14.97 5.72
C ARG A 18 7.61 16.46 5.48
N GLU A 19 8.85 16.88 5.45
CA GLU A 19 9.24 18.23 5.07
C GLU A 19 9.09 18.46 3.55
N SER A 20 7.85 18.30 3.06
CA SER A 20 7.48 18.53 1.67
C SER A 20 7.59 20.01 1.31
N PRO A 21 7.55 20.39 0.02
CA PRO A 21 7.43 21.79 -0.36
C PRO A 21 6.23 22.51 0.27
N TRP A 22 5.11 21.81 0.43
CA TRP A 22 3.90 22.34 1.09
C TRP A 22 4.13 22.59 2.58
N PHE A 23 4.74 21.63 3.26
CA PHE A 23 5.11 21.79 4.67
C PHE A 23 6.07 22.96 4.87
N LYS A 24 7.07 23.11 4.02
CA LYS A 24 8.05 24.21 4.10
C LYS A 24 7.42 25.58 3.82
N ALA A 25 6.40 25.65 2.98
CA ALA A 25 5.77 26.89 2.59
C ALA A 25 4.64 27.32 3.56
N ILE A 26 3.92 26.37 4.15
CA ILE A 26 2.68 26.60 4.91
C ILE A 26 2.82 26.18 6.38
N GLY A 27 3.69 25.19 6.68
CA GLY A 27 3.76 24.54 7.98
C GLY A 27 2.83 23.35 8.08
N GLU A 28 2.59 22.86 9.29
CA GLU A 28 1.77 21.66 9.57
C GLU A 28 0.31 21.83 9.14
N ASP A 29 -0.19 23.04 9.11
CA ASP A 29 -1.58 23.35 8.76
C ASP A 29 -1.93 23.03 7.29
N TYR A 30 -0.93 22.76 6.42
CA TYR A 30 -1.19 22.50 5.00
C TYR A 30 -2.13 21.32 4.76
N ILE A 31 -2.12 20.30 5.64
CA ILE A 31 -3.00 19.12 5.54
C ILE A 31 -4.44 19.55 5.80
N GLU A 32 -4.69 20.22 6.92
CA GLU A 32 -6.02 20.72 7.28
C GLU A 32 -6.58 21.66 6.21
N LEU A 33 -5.78 22.61 5.75
CA LEU A 33 -6.16 23.55 4.69
C LEU A 33 -6.55 22.84 3.39
N ALA A 34 -5.78 21.81 2.99
CA ALA A 34 -6.10 21.03 1.79
C ALA A 34 -7.46 20.32 1.90
N PHE A 35 -7.79 19.74 3.06
CA PHE A 35 -9.08 19.09 3.28
C PHE A 35 -10.24 20.08 3.28
N ARG A 36 -10.11 21.21 4.00
CA ARG A 36 -11.14 22.25 4.05
C ARG A 36 -11.42 22.84 2.68
N HIS A 37 -10.37 23.22 1.96
CA HIS A 37 -10.50 23.82 0.64
C HIS A 37 -11.09 22.84 -0.40
N THR A 38 -10.72 21.57 -0.34
CA THR A 38 -11.32 20.57 -1.23
C THR A 38 -12.81 20.41 -0.95
N HIS A 39 -13.22 20.40 0.32
CA HIS A 39 -14.64 20.31 0.69
C HIS A 39 -15.45 21.56 0.30
N GLU A 40 -14.84 22.73 0.34
CA GLU A 40 -15.49 23.97 -0.15
C GLU A 40 -15.82 23.89 -1.63
N VAL A 41 -14.95 23.23 -2.41
CA VAL A 41 -15.12 23.09 -3.87
C VAL A 41 -16.04 21.94 -4.23
N ASP A 42 -15.95 20.81 -3.50
CA ASP A 42 -16.76 19.62 -3.71
C ASP A 42 -17.21 19.06 -2.34
N PRO A 43 -18.33 19.54 -1.81
CA PRO A 43 -18.84 19.15 -0.48
C PRO A 43 -19.36 17.70 -0.45
N ASP A 44 -19.67 17.09 -1.58
CA ASP A 44 -20.18 15.72 -1.67
C ASP A 44 -19.04 14.68 -1.76
N ALA A 45 -17.81 15.12 -2.04
CA ALA A 45 -16.66 14.22 -2.13
C ALA A 45 -16.28 13.63 -0.76
N LYS A 46 -16.05 12.32 -0.74
CA LYS A 46 -15.42 11.66 0.41
C LYS A 46 -13.91 11.89 0.38
N LEU A 47 -13.37 12.52 1.41
CA LEU A 47 -11.97 12.94 1.50
C LEU A 47 -11.17 11.99 2.39
N TYR A 48 -10.06 11.46 1.88
CA TYR A 48 -9.20 10.49 2.55
C TYR A 48 -7.77 11.01 2.68
N TYR A 49 -7.15 10.72 3.81
CA TYR A 49 -5.70 10.74 3.94
C TYR A 49 -5.14 9.43 3.41
N ASN A 50 -4.16 9.44 2.52
CA ASN A 50 -3.58 8.23 1.91
C ASN A 50 -2.08 8.13 2.19
N ASP A 51 -1.59 6.91 2.51
CA ASP A 51 -0.15 6.73 2.74
C ASP A 51 0.30 5.26 2.54
N TYR A 52 1.60 5.09 2.31
CA TYR A 52 2.28 3.80 2.27
C TYR A 52 2.75 3.38 3.68
N ASN A 53 3.16 2.13 3.82
CA ASN A 53 3.65 1.56 5.09
C ASN A 53 2.69 1.75 6.27
N MET A 54 1.39 1.80 5.99
CA MET A 54 0.31 1.91 6.98
C MET A 54 0.09 0.58 7.74
N THR A 55 1.14 -0.22 7.88
CA THR A 55 1.23 -1.42 8.71
C THR A 55 2.36 -1.29 9.75
N LYS A 56 3.06 -0.15 9.77
CA LYS A 56 4.03 0.17 10.81
C LYS A 56 3.31 0.85 11.96
N LYS A 57 3.36 0.21 13.13
CA LYS A 57 2.59 0.63 14.32
C LYS A 57 2.70 2.12 14.61
N GLU A 58 3.91 2.65 14.68
CA GLU A 58 4.17 4.04 15.03
C GLU A 58 3.59 5.02 13.98
N LYS A 59 3.58 4.61 12.71
CA LYS A 59 2.95 5.40 11.64
C LYS A 59 1.43 5.35 11.76
N VAL A 60 0.87 4.19 12.04
CA VAL A 60 -0.57 4.00 12.26
C VAL A 60 -1.04 4.85 13.42
N ASP A 61 -0.34 4.80 14.57
CA ASP A 61 -0.67 5.56 15.77
C ASP A 61 -0.60 7.09 15.50
N PHE A 62 0.43 7.55 14.81
CA PHE A 62 0.58 8.96 14.42
C PHE A 62 -0.56 9.42 13.49
N VAL A 63 -0.90 8.61 12.49
CA VAL A 63 -1.99 8.96 11.55
C VAL A 63 -3.33 8.94 12.26
N LEU A 64 -3.56 8.00 13.20
CA LEU A 64 -4.77 7.97 14.01
C LEU A 64 -4.91 9.25 14.83
N GLU A 65 -3.85 9.69 15.52
CA GLU A 65 -3.84 10.93 16.31
C GLU A 65 -4.14 12.13 15.41
N MET A 66 -3.39 12.30 14.31
CA MET A 66 -3.58 13.36 13.33
C MET A 66 -5.02 13.45 12.82
N VAL A 67 -5.59 12.31 12.37
CA VAL A 67 -6.96 12.26 11.84
C VAL A 67 -7.99 12.55 12.91
N SER A 68 -7.78 12.06 14.13
CA SER A 68 -8.68 12.30 15.28
C SER A 68 -8.69 13.77 15.67
N GLU A 69 -7.54 14.43 15.74
CA GLU A 69 -7.44 15.87 16.01
C GLU A 69 -8.11 16.70 14.92
N MET A 70 -7.88 16.34 13.64
CA MET A 70 -8.53 17.00 12.51
C MET A 70 -10.06 16.89 12.61
N ARG A 71 -10.60 15.69 12.91
CA ARG A 71 -12.04 15.49 13.11
C ARG A 71 -12.57 16.31 14.29
N ALA A 72 -11.84 16.37 15.40
CA ALA A 72 -12.21 17.18 16.56
C ALA A 72 -12.28 18.69 16.25
N LYS A 73 -11.46 19.17 15.30
CA LYS A 73 -11.50 20.54 14.77
C LYS A 73 -12.57 20.76 13.70
N GLY A 74 -13.38 19.75 13.38
CA GLY A 74 -14.39 19.80 12.30
C GLY A 74 -13.80 19.86 10.90
N VAL A 75 -12.59 19.31 10.69
CA VAL A 75 -12.02 19.15 9.36
C VAL A 75 -12.74 17.98 8.64
N PRO A 76 -13.17 18.14 7.39
CA PRO A 76 -13.93 17.14 6.65
C PRO A 76 -13.04 16.00 6.15
N ILE A 77 -12.56 15.16 7.05
CA ILE A 77 -11.81 13.95 6.76
C ILE A 77 -12.67 12.70 7.03
N HIS A 78 -12.92 11.92 6.00
CA HIS A 78 -13.89 10.83 6.02
C HIS A 78 -13.25 9.49 6.35
N GLY A 79 -12.00 9.26 5.94
CA GLY A 79 -11.31 8.01 6.19
C GLY A 79 -9.82 8.05 5.88
N VAL A 80 -9.21 6.89 5.97
CA VAL A 80 -7.77 6.67 5.72
C VAL A 80 -7.58 5.69 4.57
N GLY A 81 -6.68 6.03 3.65
CA GLY A 81 -6.19 5.15 2.59
C GLY A 81 -4.92 4.44 3.03
N MET A 82 -4.92 3.13 2.93
CA MET A 82 -3.76 2.27 3.09
C MET A 82 -3.34 1.78 1.70
N GLN A 83 -2.20 2.24 1.18
CA GLN A 83 -1.80 1.93 -0.21
C GLN A 83 -1.79 0.43 -0.48
N GLY A 84 -1.10 -0.36 0.34
CA GLY A 84 -1.09 -1.82 0.17
C GLY A 84 -0.05 -2.33 -0.83
N HIS A 85 1.10 -1.66 -0.95
CA HIS A 85 2.24 -2.15 -1.71
C HIS A 85 3.02 -3.17 -0.89
N TRP A 86 2.64 -4.44 -1.01
CA TRP A 86 3.13 -5.51 -0.15
C TRP A 86 3.98 -6.54 -0.89
N MET A 87 4.45 -7.54 -0.15
CA MET A 87 5.25 -8.67 -0.63
C MET A 87 4.67 -9.98 -0.07
N LEU A 88 5.18 -11.11 -0.52
CA LEU A 88 4.73 -12.43 -0.07
C LEU A 88 4.88 -12.59 1.46
N ASP A 89 5.99 -12.12 2.02
CA ASP A 89 6.37 -12.29 3.42
C ASP A 89 6.24 -11.00 4.26
N TRP A 90 5.82 -9.88 3.65
CA TRP A 90 5.68 -8.60 4.32
C TRP A 90 4.48 -7.79 3.80
N PRO A 91 3.77 -7.10 4.68
CA PRO A 91 3.80 -7.12 6.14
C PRO A 91 3.21 -8.41 6.71
N SER A 92 3.37 -8.68 8.02
CA SER A 92 2.67 -9.80 8.64
C SER A 92 1.15 -9.57 8.66
N LEU A 93 0.35 -10.62 8.68
CA LEU A 93 -1.11 -10.49 8.83
C LEU A 93 -1.49 -9.76 10.12
N SER A 94 -0.73 -9.97 11.21
CA SER A 94 -0.95 -9.26 12.46
C SER A 94 -0.70 -7.76 12.37
N ASP A 95 0.24 -7.30 11.53
CA ASP A 95 0.47 -5.88 11.31
C ASP A 95 -0.66 -5.24 10.48
N ILE A 96 -1.17 -5.97 9.47
CA ILE A 96 -2.35 -5.54 8.72
C ILE A 96 -3.56 -5.46 9.64
N GLU A 97 -3.78 -6.49 10.45
CA GLU A 97 -4.89 -6.54 11.39
C GLU A 97 -4.82 -5.45 12.45
N TYR A 98 -3.61 -5.15 12.94
CA TYR A 98 -3.40 -4.04 13.87
C TYR A 98 -3.96 -2.73 13.28
N THR A 99 -3.65 -2.44 12.03
CA THR A 99 -4.10 -1.23 11.35
C THR A 99 -5.62 -1.21 11.19
N LEU A 100 -6.19 -2.29 10.65
CA LEU A 100 -7.63 -2.39 10.41
C LEU A 100 -8.42 -2.24 11.71
N ARG A 101 -8.00 -2.92 12.78
CA ARG A 101 -8.61 -2.84 14.10
C ARG A 101 -8.49 -1.43 14.70
N THR A 102 -7.30 -0.84 14.64
CA THR A 102 -7.03 0.50 15.20
C THR A 102 -7.99 1.55 14.62
N PHE A 103 -8.17 1.56 13.31
CA PHE A 103 -9.09 2.49 12.66
C PHE A 103 -10.57 2.09 12.84
N ALA A 104 -10.89 0.80 12.88
CA ALA A 104 -12.24 0.34 13.17
C ALA A 104 -12.69 0.74 14.58
N ASP A 105 -11.85 0.54 15.59
CA ASP A 105 -12.13 0.92 16.99
C ASP A 105 -12.33 2.44 17.14
N ALA A 106 -11.67 3.24 16.30
CA ALA A 106 -11.83 4.69 16.24
C ALA A 106 -13.00 5.17 15.34
N GLY A 107 -13.74 4.27 14.72
CA GLY A 107 -14.82 4.62 13.78
C GLY A 107 -14.33 5.38 12.54
N ILE A 108 -13.12 5.08 12.09
CA ILE A 108 -12.50 5.69 10.91
C ILE A 108 -12.49 4.66 9.77
N PRO A 109 -13.27 4.86 8.68
CA PRO A 109 -13.25 3.97 7.53
C PRO A 109 -11.87 3.86 6.89
N VAL A 110 -11.54 2.66 6.38
CA VAL A 110 -10.30 2.38 5.66
C VAL A 110 -10.62 2.04 4.21
N SER A 111 -9.79 2.50 3.29
CA SER A 111 -9.75 2.02 1.91
C SER A 111 -8.36 1.47 1.60
N ILE A 112 -8.30 0.30 0.96
CA ILE A 112 -7.05 -0.19 0.38
C ILE A 112 -6.97 0.43 -1.01
N THR A 113 -5.99 1.30 -1.22
CA THR A 113 -6.04 2.24 -2.34
C THR A 113 -5.19 1.83 -3.53
N GLU A 114 -4.14 1.03 -3.31
CA GLU A 114 -3.11 0.76 -4.32
C GLU A 114 -2.55 -0.66 -4.20
N LEU A 115 -3.43 -1.64 -3.94
CA LEU A 115 -3.00 -3.01 -3.63
C LEU A 115 -2.22 -3.65 -4.77
N ASP A 116 -1.03 -4.09 -4.45
CA ASP A 116 -0.21 -4.99 -5.25
C ASP A 116 0.67 -5.85 -4.32
N ILE A 117 0.92 -7.11 -4.69
CA ILE A 117 1.73 -8.04 -3.88
C ILE A 117 2.89 -8.54 -4.72
N SER A 118 4.07 -7.93 -4.53
CA SER A 118 5.30 -8.31 -5.19
C SER A 118 5.72 -9.74 -4.83
N VAL A 119 6.15 -10.49 -5.83
CA VAL A 119 6.73 -11.82 -5.67
C VAL A 119 8.26 -11.79 -5.61
N LEU A 120 8.84 -10.59 -5.70
CA LEU A 120 10.29 -10.41 -5.72
C LEU A 120 10.79 -9.97 -4.34
N PRO A 121 12.03 -10.36 -3.99
CA PRO A 121 12.67 -9.89 -2.76
C PRO A 121 12.74 -8.36 -2.70
N ASP A 122 12.69 -7.79 -1.49
CA ASP A 122 12.97 -6.38 -1.30
C ASP A 122 14.39 -6.06 -1.77
N ALA A 123 14.51 -5.03 -2.60
CA ALA A 123 15.77 -4.68 -3.22
C ALA A 123 16.23 -3.29 -2.75
N PRO A 124 17.37 -3.20 -2.05
CA PRO A 124 17.95 -1.91 -1.72
C PRO A 124 18.33 -1.17 -3.01
N SER A 125 18.33 0.16 -2.95
CA SER A 125 18.81 0.97 -4.07
C SER A 125 20.29 0.61 -4.36
N HIS A 126 20.58 0.32 -5.62
CA HIS A 126 21.91 -0.07 -6.07
C HIS A 126 22.39 0.88 -7.17
N SER A 127 23.54 1.49 -6.96
CA SER A 127 24.22 2.34 -7.93
C SER A 127 25.70 1.98 -7.96
N GLY A 128 26.07 1.03 -8.80
CA GLY A 128 27.47 0.62 -9.00
C GLY A 128 27.82 0.51 -10.47
N ALA A 129 29.07 0.82 -10.82
CA ALA A 129 29.58 0.66 -12.18
C ALA A 129 30.21 -0.72 -12.44
N ASN A 130 30.36 -1.56 -11.40
CA ASN A 130 30.95 -2.90 -11.51
C ASN A 130 29.93 -3.86 -12.15
N VAL A 131 30.29 -4.44 -13.29
CA VAL A 131 29.41 -5.33 -14.06
C VAL A 131 29.10 -6.61 -13.29
N THR A 132 30.07 -7.19 -12.57
CA THR A 132 29.88 -8.42 -11.79
C THR A 132 28.87 -8.17 -10.67
N ASP A 133 29.04 -7.10 -9.89
CA ASP A 133 28.13 -6.74 -8.80
C ASP A 133 26.71 -6.46 -9.32
N ASN A 134 26.59 -5.85 -10.51
CA ASN A 134 25.30 -5.58 -11.14
C ASN A 134 24.61 -6.88 -11.59
N VAL A 135 25.36 -7.86 -12.09
CA VAL A 135 24.81 -9.18 -12.50
C VAL A 135 24.35 -9.97 -11.27
N GLU A 136 25.17 -10.03 -10.21
CA GLU A 136 24.79 -10.70 -8.96
C GLU A 136 23.58 -10.03 -8.31
N TYR A 137 23.55 -8.70 -8.27
CA TYR A 137 22.42 -7.94 -7.78
C TYR A 137 21.14 -8.26 -8.58
N ALA A 138 21.24 -8.26 -9.91
CA ALA A 138 20.10 -8.57 -10.78
C ALA A 138 19.62 -10.02 -10.58
N GLN A 139 20.52 -10.99 -10.45
CA GLN A 139 20.16 -12.38 -10.18
C GLN A 139 19.43 -12.54 -8.84
N LYS A 140 19.91 -11.85 -7.80
CA LYS A 140 19.32 -11.92 -6.47
C LYS A 140 17.95 -11.25 -6.38
N TYR A 141 17.78 -10.07 -6.98
CA TYR A 141 16.61 -9.22 -6.80
C TYR A 141 15.65 -9.18 -7.99
N ASN A 142 15.95 -9.92 -9.06
CA ASN A 142 15.10 -10.10 -10.23
C ASN A 142 15.19 -11.56 -10.75
N PRO A 143 14.94 -12.56 -9.87
CA PRO A 143 15.15 -13.96 -10.22
C PRO A 143 14.22 -14.45 -11.35
N TYR A 144 13.06 -13.83 -11.51
CA TYR A 144 12.03 -14.25 -12.46
C TYR A 144 11.98 -13.38 -13.72
N SER A 145 13.11 -12.81 -14.14
CA SER A 145 13.18 -11.91 -15.30
C SER A 145 12.73 -12.53 -16.63
N LYS A 146 12.81 -13.87 -16.77
CA LYS A 146 12.40 -14.62 -17.97
C LYS A 146 11.05 -15.32 -17.81
N SER A 147 10.82 -15.92 -16.66
CA SER A 147 9.59 -16.65 -16.32
C SER A 147 9.47 -16.79 -14.81
N ILE A 148 8.25 -16.82 -14.33
CA ILE A 148 7.93 -17.08 -12.92
C ILE A 148 7.52 -18.54 -12.75
N PRO A 149 7.98 -19.27 -11.71
CA PRO A 149 7.54 -20.61 -11.39
C PRO A 149 6.07 -20.65 -10.93
N ASP A 150 5.38 -21.76 -11.23
CA ASP A 150 3.98 -21.94 -10.83
C ASP A 150 3.82 -21.98 -9.29
N GLU A 151 4.81 -22.49 -8.58
CA GLU A 151 4.85 -22.53 -7.12
C GLU A 151 4.80 -21.12 -6.53
N VAL A 152 5.53 -20.17 -7.11
CA VAL A 152 5.53 -18.77 -6.65
C VAL A 152 4.20 -18.08 -6.96
N LEU A 153 3.57 -18.42 -8.09
CA LEU A 153 2.22 -17.94 -8.40
C LEU A 153 1.18 -18.50 -7.41
N GLN A 154 1.37 -19.73 -6.94
CA GLN A 154 0.50 -20.32 -5.92
C GLN A 154 0.74 -19.66 -4.55
N GLU A 155 1.99 -19.44 -4.13
CA GLU A 155 2.31 -18.70 -2.91
C GLU A 155 1.68 -17.30 -2.93
N GLN A 156 1.69 -16.64 -4.07
CA GLN A 156 1.00 -15.34 -4.22
C GLN A 156 -0.52 -15.48 -4.07
N ALA A 157 -1.10 -16.53 -4.64
CA ALA A 157 -2.54 -16.79 -4.52
C ALA A 157 -2.95 -17.05 -3.07
N ASP A 158 -2.16 -17.83 -2.33
CA ASP A 158 -2.37 -18.11 -0.92
C ASP A 158 -2.23 -16.85 -0.08
N ARG A 159 -1.25 -16.01 -0.39
CA ARG A 159 -1.06 -14.71 0.27
C ARG A 159 -2.23 -13.75 0.04
N TYR A 160 -2.75 -13.67 -1.18
CA TYR A 160 -3.96 -12.91 -1.48
C TYR A 160 -5.17 -13.45 -0.71
N HIS A 161 -5.32 -14.77 -0.62
CA HIS A 161 -6.40 -15.42 0.13
C HIS A 161 -6.38 -14.99 1.60
N GLU A 162 -5.25 -15.18 2.30
CA GLU A 162 -5.09 -14.82 3.71
C GLU A 162 -5.42 -13.34 3.98
N ILE A 163 -4.95 -12.46 3.12
CA ILE A 163 -5.20 -11.02 3.25
C ILE A 163 -6.69 -10.70 3.04
N PHE A 164 -7.33 -11.32 2.05
CA PHE A 164 -8.75 -11.05 1.78
C PHE A 164 -9.68 -11.70 2.81
N GLU A 165 -9.33 -12.83 3.41
CA GLU A 165 -10.03 -13.34 4.59
C GLU A 165 -9.98 -12.31 5.74
N LEU A 166 -8.82 -11.71 5.96
CA LEU A 166 -8.69 -10.65 6.94
C LEU A 166 -9.52 -9.41 6.56
N PHE A 167 -9.56 -9.02 5.29
CA PHE A 167 -10.41 -7.92 4.83
C PHE A 167 -11.89 -8.22 5.04
N LEU A 168 -12.34 -9.44 4.80
CA LEU A 168 -13.71 -9.87 5.04
C LEU A 168 -14.08 -9.81 6.54
N LYS A 169 -13.15 -10.13 7.44
CA LYS A 169 -13.32 -9.96 8.88
C LYS A 169 -13.63 -8.49 9.26
N TYR A 170 -13.04 -7.53 8.54
CA TYR A 170 -13.21 -6.09 8.77
C TYR A 170 -14.07 -5.41 7.69
N LYS A 171 -14.91 -6.16 6.96
CA LYS A 171 -15.69 -5.63 5.82
C LYS A 171 -16.62 -4.47 6.17
N SER A 172 -17.06 -4.36 7.43
CA SER A 172 -17.87 -3.23 7.86
C SER A 172 -17.10 -1.90 7.97
N ASN A 173 -15.77 -1.95 8.03
CA ASN A 173 -14.90 -0.78 8.13
C ASN A 173 -14.06 -0.54 6.87
N ILE A 174 -13.99 -1.51 5.95
CA ILE A 174 -13.31 -1.38 4.67
C ILE A 174 -14.32 -0.93 3.62
N GLU A 175 -14.15 0.27 3.07
CA GLU A 175 -15.06 0.79 2.05
C GLU A 175 -14.71 0.31 0.64
N ARG A 176 -13.43 0.10 0.35
CA ARG A 176 -12.96 -0.26 -0.99
C ARG A 176 -11.60 -0.92 -0.98
N VAL A 177 -11.39 -1.85 -1.92
CA VAL A 177 -10.07 -2.35 -2.30
C VAL A 177 -9.83 -2.00 -3.77
N THR A 178 -8.73 -1.33 -4.05
CA THR A 178 -8.32 -0.94 -5.40
C THR A 178 -6.95 -1.56 -5.69
N PHE A 179 -6.86 -2.33 -6.77
CA PHE A 179 -5.57 -2.83 -7.26
C PHE A 179 -4.83 -1.73 -8.01
N TRP A 180 -3.49 -1.64 -7.82
CA TRP A 180 -2.67 -0.61 -8.46
C TRP A 180 -2.22 -1.02 -9.86
N GLY A 181 -3.17 -1.37 -10.68
CA GLY A 181 -3.03 -1.78 -12.07
C GLY A 181 -3.89 -2.98 -12.43
N THR A 182 -4.02 -3.25 -13.73
CA THR A 182 -4.81 -4.38 -14.23
C THR A 182 -3.94 -5.62 -14.43
N SER A 183 -2.79 -5.48 -15.06
CA SER A 183 -1.90 -6.60 -15.38
C SER A 183 -0.45 -6.34 -14.99
N ASP A 184 0.30 -7.41 -14.78
CA ASP A 184 1.71 -7.37 -14.42
C ASP A 184 2.56 -6.54 -15.42
N SER A 185 2.16 -6.47 -16.69
CA SER A 185 2.87 -5.66 -17.70
C SER A 185 2.80 -4.15 -17.42
N GLN A 186 1.79 -3.71 -16.69
CA GLN A 186 1.52 -2.29 -16.40
C GLN A 186 1.97 -1.88 -14.99
N SER A 187 2.49 -2.82 -14.18
CA SER A 187 2.90 -2.50 -12.82
C SER A 187 4.06 -1.49 -12.80
N TRP A 188 3.96 -0.52 -11.91
CA TRP A 188 5.02 0.45 -11.61
C TRP A 188 6.28 -0.21 -11.03
N LYS A 189 6.11 -1.39 -10.41
CA LYS A 189 7.23 -2.19 -9.87
C LYS A 189 8.14 -2.75 -10.97
N ASN A 190 7.69 -2.74 -12.22
CA ASN A 190 8.60 -2.99 -13.33
C ASN A 190 9.62 -1.84 -13.41
N SER A 191 10.87 -2.19 -13.43
CA SER A 191 11.98 -1.22 -13.41
C SER A 191 12.13 -0.39 -12.12
N TYR A 192 11.50 -0.81 -11.01
CA TYR A 192 11.69 -0.21 -9.68
C TYR A 192 12.01 -1.31 -8.63
N PRO A 193 12.95 -1.10 -7.68
CA PRO A 193 13.86 0.05 -7.55
C PRO A 193 15.06 0.01 -8.51
N MET A 194 15.14 -0.95 -9.41
CA MET A 194 16.20 -1.11 -10.40
C MET A 194 15.65 -1.20 -11.83
N LYS A 195 16.37 -0.63 -12.78
CA LYS A 195 16.01 -0.71 -14.19
C LYS A 195 16.01 -2.16 -14.70
N GLY A 196 14.98 -2.54 -15.45
CA GLY A 196 14.84 -3.88 -16.03
C GLY A 196 14.31 -4.94 -15.06
N ARG A 197 13.87 -4.57 -13.87
CA ARG A 197 13.14 -5.45 -12.96
C ARG A 197 11.83 -5.89 -13.60
N THR A 198 11.44 -7.14 -13.37
CA THR A 198 10.23 -7.73 -13.91
C THR A 198 9.44 -8.35 -12.77
N ASP A 199 8.41 -7.63 -12.29
CA ASP A 199 7.57 -8.08 -11.19
C ASP A 199 6.22 -8.63 -11.69
N TYR A 200 5.53 -9.39 -10.82
CA TYR A 200 4.26 -10.07 -11.13
C TYR A 200 3.23 -9.82 -10.00
N PRO A 201 2.96 -8.56 -9.62
CA PRO A 201 2.25 -8.28 -8.36
C PRO A 201 0.72 -8.30 -8.48
N LEU A 202 0.15 -8.40 -9.68
CA LEU A 202 -1.28 -8.21 -9.94
C LEU A 202 -2.02 -9.53 -10.25
N LEU A 203 -3.34 -9.44 -10.46
CA LEU A 203 -4.20 -10.60 -10.66
C LEU A 203 -4.16 -11.15 -12.08
N PHE A 204 -3.72 -10.36 -13.05
CA PHE A 204 -3.58 -10.76 -14.45
C PHE A 204 -2.11 -10.72 -14.87
N ASP A 205 -1.72 -11.72 -15.64
CA ASP A 205 -0.36 -11.84 -16.16
C ASP A 205 -0.04 -10.75 -17.21
N ARG A 206 1.18 -10.79 -17.76
CA ARG A 206 1.64 -9.83 -18.77
C ARG A 206 0.90 -9.92 -20.11
N LYS A 207 0.09 -10.97 -20.33
CA LYS A 207 -0.76 -11.18 -21.51
C LYS A 207 -2.24 -11.04 -21.19
N PHE A 208 -2.58 -10.52 -20.00
CA PHE A 208 -3.94 -10.38 -19.50
C PHE A 208 -4.68 -11.70 -19.23
N ASN A 209 -3.98 -12.81 -19.09
CA ASN A 209 -4.60 -14.03 -18.60
C ASN A 209 -4.74 -13.96 -17.08
N SER A 210 -5.84 -14.53 -16.55
CA SER A 210 -6.05 -14.61 -15.09
C SER A 210 -5.03 -15.53 -14.44
N LYS A 211 -4.47 -15.08 -13.31
CA LYS A 211 -3.52 -15.83 -12.49
C LYS A 211 -4.25 -16.64 -11.40
N PRO A 212 -3.57 -17.60 -10.73
CA PRO A 212 -4.14 -18.34 -9.61
C PRO A 212 -4.77 -17.42 -8.55
N ALA A 213 -4.12 -16.31 -8.21
CA ALA A 213 -4.64 -15.31 -7.26
C ALA A 213 -6.03 -14.76 -7.66
N TYR A 214 -6.29 -14.51 -8.94
CA TYR A 214 -7.62 -14.09 -9.42
C TYR A 214 -8.68 -15.15 -9.12
N HIS A 215 -8.39 -16.42 -9.43
CA HIS A 215 -9.34 -17.52 -9.22
C HIS A 215 -9.58 -17.78 -7.74
N THR A 216 -8.55 -17.64 -6.91
CA THR A 216 -8.66 -17.74 -5.45
C THR A 216 -9.60 -16.68 -4.88
N LEU A 217 -9.44 -15.42 -5.28
CA LEU A 217 -10.32 -14.34 -4.82
C LEU A 217 -11.75 -14.48 -5.35
N LEU A 218 -11.91 -14.93 -6.59
CA LEU A 218 -13.25 -15.19 -7.14
C LEU A 218 -13.97 -16.30 -6.38
N LYS A 219 -13.27 -17.36 -5.99
CA LYS A 219 -13.82 -18.43 -5.17
C LYS A 219 -14.22 -17.90 -3.79
N LEU A 220 -13.35 -17.16 -3.12
CA LEU A 220 -13.59 -16.57 -1.82
C LEU A 220 -14.83 -15.64 -1.84
N SER A 221 -15.02 -14.87 -2.91
CA SER A 221 -16.20 -13.98 -3.06
C SER A 221 -17.53 -14.73 -3.20
N ASN A 222 -17.52 -16.00 -3.64
CA ASN A 222 -18.72 -16.83 -3.76
C ASN A 222 -19.07 -17.54 -2.46
N GLU A 223 -18.17 -17.58 -1.47
CA GLU A 223 -18.34 -18.22 -0.17
C GLU A 223 -18.87 -17.25 0.90
N HIS A 224 -18.89 -15.93 0.65
CA HIS A 224 -19.24 -14.82 1.54
C HIS A 224 -20.20 -13.81 0.94
#